data_b9420003dd28fc7a66d111b1686adcd6
#
_entry.id   b9420003dd28fc7a66d111b1686adcd6
#
_cell.length_a   1.000
_cell.length_b   1.000
_cell.length_c   1.000
_cell.angle_alpha   90.00
_cell.angle_beta   90.00
_cell.angle_gamma   90.00
#
_symmetry.space_group_name_H-M   'P 1'
#
loop_
_entity.id
_entity.type
_entity.pdbx_description
1 polymer ?
#
loop_
_entity_poly.entity_id
_entity_poly.type
_entity_poly.pdbx_seq_one_letter_code
_entity_poly.pdbx_strand_id
1 'polypeptide(L)'
;MPEADPRFQQAVDLFNRHEWYAAHDVFEEIWHETSDPERRTLQGILQVAVAQLHLQRGNTRGATILFGEAMGRLKRPGTPDFGLDLESLCTCV
;
A
#
# COMPACT_ATOMS: atom_id res chain seq x y z
N MET A 1 6.91 -15.40 -2.53
CA MET A 1 6.54 -14.24 -3.34
C MET A 1 5.17 -13.75 -2.85
N PRO A 2 5.08 -12.51 -2.39
CA PRO A 2 3.81 -11.99 -1.83
C PRO A 2 2.63 -12.08 -2.79
N GLU A 3 2.85 -11.83 -4.08
CA GLU A 3 1.77 -11.86 -5.07
C GLU A 3 1.20 -13.26 -5.31
N ALA A 4 1.88 -14.31 -4.87
CA ALA A 4 1.38 -15.68 -4.95
C ALA A 4 0.53 -16.07 -3.73
N ASP A 5 0.54 -15.25 -2.69
CA ASP A 5 -0.25 -15.49 -1.47
C ASP A 5 -1.71 -15.13 -1.75
N PRO A 6 -2.66 -16.03 -1.46
CA PRO A 6 -4.09 -15.72 -1.65
C PRO A 6 -4.55 -14.45 -0.94
N ARG A 7 -3.92 -14.12 0.19
CA ARG A 7 -4.23 -12.89 0.92
C ARG A 7 -3.89 -11.64 0.12
N PHE A 8 -2.89 -11.71 -0.76
CA PHE A 8 -2.51 -10.56 -1.58
C PHE A 8 -3.66 -10.11 -2.49
N GLN A 9 -4.27 -11.04 -3.21
CA GLN A 9 -5.41 -10.71 -4.08
C GLN A 9 -6.60 -10.21 -3.25
N GLN A 10 -6.84 -10.81 -2.10
CA GLN A 10 -7.89 -10.35 -1.18
C GLN A 10 -7.65 -8.89 -0.78
N ALA A 11 -6.41 -8.55 -0.42
CA ALA A 11 -6.06 -7.20 -0.02
C ALA A 11 -6.20 -6.20 -1.17
N VAL A 12 -5.81 -6.60 -2.39
CA VAL A 12 -5.97 -5.76 -3.58
C VAL A 12 -7.44 -5.50 -3.86
N ASP A 13 -8.29 -6.51 -3.74
CA ASP A 13 -9.73 -6.36 -3.96
C ASP A 13 -10.34 -5.41 -2.94
N LEU A 14 -9.94 -5.52 -1.67
CA LEU A 14 -10.40 -4.62 -0.62
C LEU A 14 -9.95 -3.18 -0.90
N PHE A 15 -8.70 -3.01 -1.31
CA PHE A 15 -8.14 -1.72 -1.66
C PHE A 15 -8.94 -1.08 -2.80
N ASN A 16 -9.24 -1.85 -3.85
CA ASN A 16 -9.99 -1.37 -5.00
C ASN A 16 -11.42 -1.00 -4.66
N ARG A 17 -11.99 -1.58 -3.61
CA ARG A 17 -13.32 -1.24 -3.12
C ARG A 17 -13.31 -0.10 -2.12
N HIS A 18 -12.15 0.52 -1.89
CA HIS A 18 -11.95 1.60 -0.93
C HIS A 18 -12.22 1.19 0.52
N GLU A 19 -12.06 -0.09 0.81
CA GLU A 19 -12.12 -0.60 2.19
C GLU A 19 -10.73 -0.55 2.78
N TRP A 20 -10.28 0.67 3.06
CA TRP A 20 -8.88 0.96 3.39
C TRP A 20 -8.39 0.26 4.65
N TYR A 21 -9.20 0.25 5.69
CA TYR A 21 -8.81 -0.38 6.95
C TYR A 21 -8.63 -1.89 6.79
N ALA A 22 -9.60 -2.53 6.15
CA ALA A 22 -9.54 -3.98 5.93
C ALA A 22 -8.37 -4.35 5.00
N ALA A 23 -8.14 -3.56 3.96
CA ALA A 23 -7.00 -3.76 3.06
C ALA A 23 -5.67 -3.62 3.81
N HIS A 24 -5.55 -2.60 4.65
CA HIS A 24 -4.38 -2.38 5.49
C HIS A 24 -4.09 -3.61 6.36
N ASP A 25 -5.10 -4.14 7.03
CA ASP A 25 -4.90 -5.28 7.92
C ASP A 25 -4.36 -6.51 7.18
N VAL A 26 -4.90 -6.80 5.99
CA VAL A 26 -4.47 -7.96 5.22
C VAL A 26 -3.05 -7.74 4.67
N PHE A 27 -2.75 -6.56 4.14
CA PHE A 27 -1.41 -6.24 3.67
C PHE A 27 -0.39 -6.30 4.82
N GLU A 28 -0.77 -5.85 6.02
CA GLU A 28 0.11 -5.87 7.17
C GLU A 28 0.47 -7.30 7.59
N GLU A 29 -0.48 -8.22 7.52
CA GLU A 29 -0.20 -9.64 7.79
C GLU A 29 0.87 -10.18 6.84
N ILE A 30 0.76 -9.88 5.54
CA ILE A 30 1.73 -10.31 4.56
C ILE A 30 3.08 -9.61 4.81
N TRP A 31 3.05 -8.32 5.13
CA TRP A 31 4.23 -7.52 5.40
C TRP A 31 5.07 -8.11 6.54
N HIS A 32 4.41 -8.56 7.62
CA HIS A 32 5.12 -9.17 8.74
C HIS A 32 5.90 -10.43 8.35
N GLU A 33 5.45 -11.13 7.32
CA GLU A 33 6.06 -12.39 6.87
C GLU A 33 6.99 -12.21 5.68
N THR A 34 7.20 -10.98 5.22
CA THR A 34 7.95 -10.69 4.00
C THR A 34 9.23 -9.94 4.32
N SER A 35 10.31 -10.26 3.59
CA SER A 35 11.59 -9.56 3.72
C SER A 35 11.80 -8.59 2.55
N ASP A 36 12.78 -7.69 2.69
CA ASP A 36 13.15 -6.77 1.63
C ASP A 36 13.71 -7.53 0.40
N PRO A 37 13.52 -7.00 -0.80
CA PRO A 37 12.94 -5.69 -1.12
C PRO A 37 11.41 -5.66 -1.16
N GLU A 38 10.75 -6.81 -1.21
CA GLU A 38 9.28 -6.91 -1.33
C GLU A 38 8.57 -6.25 -0.15
N ARG A 39 9.14 -6.35 1.03
CA ARG A 39 8.58 -5.73 2.24
C ARG A 39 8.42 -4.22 2.08
N ARG A 40 9.38 -3.58 1.43
CA ARG A 40 9.33 -2.13 1.21
C ARG A 40 8.17 -1.74 0.30
N THR A 41 7.90 -2.52 -0.75
CA THR A 41 6.76 -2.28 -1.62
C THR A 41 5.45 -2.42 -0.85
N LEU A 42 5.32 -3.48 -0.07
CA LEU A 42 4.13 -3.70 0.76
C LEU A 42 3.93 -2.54 1.73
N GLN A 43 5.00 -2.04 2.34
CA GLN A 43 4.93 -0.91 3.26
C GLN A 43 4.40 0.34 2.56
N GLY A 44 4.85 0.61 1.32
CA GLY A 44 4.34 1.74 0.54
C GLY A 44 2.85 1.60 0.27
N ILE A 45 2.39 0.41 -0.12
CA ILE A 45 0.97 0.16 -0.37
C ILE A 45 0.15 0.32 0.92
N LEU A 46 0.65 -0.21 2.02
CA LEU A 46 0.04 -0.04 3.34
C LEU A 46 -0.15 1.44 3.68
N GLN A 47 0.87 2.23 3.44
CA GLN A 47 0.83 3.66 3.74
C GLN A 47 -0.18 4.40 2.89
N VAL A 48 -0.36 4.02 1.63
CA VAL A 48 -1.40 4.60 0.78
C VAL A 48 -2.78 4.30 1.37
N ALA A 49 -3.03 3.06 1.81
CA ALA A 49 -4.30 2.68 2.41
C ALA A 49 -4.59 3.49 3.68
N VAL A 50 -3.60 3.64 4.55
CA VAL A 50 -3.76 4.42 5.79
C VAL A 50 -3.94 5.91 5.47
N ALA A 51 -3.25 6.42 4.46
CA ALA A 51 -3.41 7.81 4.04
C ALA A 51 -4.84 8.08 3.56
N GLN A 52 -5.42 7.18 2.79
CA GLN A 52 -6.81 7.30 2.35
C GLN A 52 -7.77 7.28 3.54
N LEU A 53 -7.49 6.43 4.52
CA LEU A 53 -8.30 6.38 5.75
C LEU A 53 -8.26 7.71 6.49
N HIS A 54 -7.08 8.34 6.58
CA HIS A 54 -6.96 9.66 7.19
C HIS A 54 -7.76 10.71 6.43
N LEU A 55 -7.75 10.66 5.09
CA LEU A 55 -8.56 11.57 4.28
C LEU A 55 -10.04 11.42 4.58
N GLN A 56 -10.53 10.18 4.70
CA GLN A 56 -11.94 9.93 5.02
C GLN A 56 -12.32 10.54 6.37
N ARG A 57 -11.36 10.62 7.30
CA ARG A 57 -11.57 11.16 8.64
C ARG A 57 -11.29 12.66 8.72
N GLY A 58 -10.99 13.30 7.60
CA GLY A 58 -10.69 14.73 7.56
C GLY A 58 -9.28 15.09 8.02
N ASN A 59 -8.41 14.11 8.24
CA ASN A 59 -7.03 14.35 8.65
C ASN A 59 -6.12 14.53 7.43
N THR A 60 -6.22 15.69 6.80
CA THR A 60 -5.45 16.01 5.59
C THR A 60 -3.95 16.02 5.83
N ARG A 61 -3.52 16.52 7.00
CA ARG A 61 -2.09 16.60 7.33
C ARG A 61 -1.48 15.21 7.46
N GLY A 62 -2.14 14.31 8.18
CA GLY A 62 -1.67 12.94 8.33
C GLY A 62 -1.62 12.20 7.00
N ALA A 63 -2.64 12.41 6.16
CA ALA A 63 -2.69 11.82 4.83
C ALA A 63 -1.53 12.31 3.97
N THR A 64 -1.25 13.61 3.96
CA THR A 64 -0.18 14.19 3.14
C THR A 64 1.18 13.59 3.52
N ILE A 65 1.45 13.46 4.80
CA ILE A 65 2.71 12.88 5.29
C ILE A 65 2.85 11.43 4.81
N LEU A 66 1.81 10.62 4.99
CA LEU A 66 1.83 9.21 4.62
C LEU A 66 1.93 9.01 3.11
N PHE A 67 1.23 9.81 2.31
CA PHE A 67 1.36 9.77 0.86
C PHE A 67 2.78 10.08 0.42
N GLY A 68 3.42 11.09 1.03
CA GLY A 68 4.81 11.43 0.73
C GLY A 68 5.76 10.28 1.02
N GLU A 69 5.61 9.62 2.16
CA GLU A 69 6.42 8.46 2.51
C GLU A 69 6.17 7.29 1.56
N ALA A 70 4.91 7.02 1.24
CA ALA A 70 4.55 5.95 0.33
C ALA A 70 5.16 6.16 -1.06
N MET A 71 5.05 7.38 -1.59
CA MET A 71 5.62 7.72 -2.89
C MET A 71 7.14 7.54 -2.90
N GLY A 72 7.82 7.95 -1.83
CA GLY A 72 9.25 7.76 -1.69
C GLY A 72 9.65 6.29 -1.76
N ARG A 73 8.86 5.39 -1.19
CA ARG A 73 9.12 3.95 -1.23
C ARG A 73 8.79 3.34 -2.59
N LEU A 74 7.63 3.69 -3.15
CA LEU A 74 7.12 3.06 -4.37
C LEU A 74 7.85 3.52 -5.63
N LYS A 75 8.36 4.75 -5.65
CA LYS A 75 9.10 5.28 -6.79
C LYS A 75 10.59 4.97 -6.78
N ARG A 76 11.08 4.31 -5.74
CA ARG A 76 12.49 3.98 -5.61
C ARG A 76 12.90 3.01 -6.72
N PRO A 77 14.04 3.26 -7.42
CA PRO A 77 14.50 2.35 -8.46
C PRO A 77 14.68 0.91 -7.94
N GLY A 78 14.27 -0.06 -8.74
CA GLY A 78 14.38 -1.46 -8.37
C GLY A 78 13.28 -1.97 -7.45
N THR A 79 12.27 -1.16 -7.16
CA THR A 79 11.13 -1.57 -6.32
C THR A 79 10.29 -2.63 -7.04
N PRO A 80 10.09 -3.83 -6.43
CA PRO A 80 9.19 -4.83 -7.00
C PRO A 80 7.76 -4.30 -7.07
N ASP A 81 7.04 -4.58 -8.15
CA ASP A 81 5.69 -4.05 -8.34
C ASP A 81 4.58 -5.10 -8.16
N PHE A 82 4.93 -6.38 -8.04
CA PHE A 82 3.97 -7.49 -7.89
C PHE A 82 2.91 -7.54 -8.99
N GLY A 83 3.23 -6.99 -10.18
CA GLY A 83 2.27 -6.88 -11.26
C GLY A 83 1.29 -5.74 -11.11
N LEU A 84 1.46 -4.87 -10.12
CA LEU A 84 0.62 -3.69 -9.91
C LEU A 84 1.18 -2.47 -10.65
N ASP A 85 0.29 -1.55 -11.01
CA ASP A 85 0.69 -0.28 -11.57
C ASP A 85 0.98 0.72 -10.44
N LEU A 86 2.23 0.71 -10.00
CA LEU A 86 2.65 1.58 -8.90
C LEU A 86 2.60 3.06 -9.28
N GLU A 87 2.80 3.37 -10.56
CA GLU A 87 2.71 4.75 -11.03
C GLU A 87 1.29 5.29 -10.88
N SER A 88 0.29 4.51 -11.31
CA SER A 88 -1.11 4.87 -11.11
C SER A 88 -1.46 5.00 -9.63
N LEU A 89 -0.91 4.13 -8.80
CA LEU A 89 -1.12 4.20 -7.35
C LEU A 89 -0.59 5.51 -6.79
N CYS A 90 0.59 5.95 -7.25
CA CYS A 90 1.19 7.21 -6.82
C CYS A 90 0.40 8.42 -7.30
N THR A 91 -0.31 8.34 -8.42
CA THR A 91 -1.11 9.44 -8.96
C THR A 91 -2.51 9.52 -8.37
N CYS A 92 -2.95 8.52 -7.62
CA CYS A 92 -4.22 8.56 -6.90
C CYS A 92 -4.24 9.61 -5.79
N VAL A 93 -3.11 10.17 -5.50
CA VAL A 93 -2.92 11.17 -4.44
C VAL A 93 -2.66 12.54 -5.06
#